data_976e56c46a85b549a966fe8593834997
#
_entry.id   976e56c46a85b549a966fe8593834997
#
_cell.length_a   1.000
_cell.length_b   1.000
_cell.length_c   1.000
_cell.angle_alpha   90.00
_cell.angle_beta   90.00
_cell.angle_gamma   90.00
#
_symmetry.space_group_name_H-M   'P 1'
#
loop_
_entity.id
_entity.type
_entity.pdbx_description
1 polymer ?
#
loop_
_entity_poly.entity_id
_entity_poly.type
_entity_poly.pdbx_seq_one_letter_code
_entity_poly.pdbx_strand_id
1 'polypeptide(L)'
;MIGEETKNQILAREGRLPDAVIACVGGGSNAIGMFADFIEEESVRLIGVEPAGKGIDTDQHGAPLKHGKTGIFFGMKAPLMQDENGQVEESYSVSAGLDFPSVGPQHAHLNAIGRAEYDNVTDDEALDAFQELARSEGIIPALESSHALAHALRMARENPEKEQLLVVNLSGRGDKDIFTVHAILEEKGVI
;
A
#
# COMPACT_ATOMS: atom_id res chain seq x y z
N MET A 1 -5.85 13.86 -11.57
CA MET A 1 -6.01 14.94 -10.54
C MET A 1 -4.99 14.75 -9.40
N ILE A 2 -5.09 13.74 -8.51
CA ILE A 2 -4.12 13.57 -7.40
C ILE A 2 -2.69 13.39 -7.91
N GLY A 3 -2.46 12.46 -8.84
CA GLY A 3 -1.13 12.25 -9.44
C GLY A 3 -0.59 13.48 -10.17
N GLU A 4 -1.43 14.15 -10.94
CA GLU A 4 -1.10 15.39 -11.65
C GLU A 4 -0.68 16.52 -10.70
N GLU A 5 -1.47 16.76 -9.65
CA GLU A 5 -1.14 17.76 -8.64
C GLU A 5 0.15 17.42 -7.92
N THR A 6 0.32 16.16 -7.53
CA THR A 6 1.53 15.68 -6.86
C THR A 6 2.76 15.87 -7.76
N LYS A 7 2.67 15.50 -9.03
CA LYS A 7 3.77 15.67 -9.98
C LYS A 7 4.17 17.15 -10.16
N ASN A 8 3.18 18.02 -10.31
CA ASN A 8 3.42 19.45 -10.43
C ASN A 8 4.03 20.05 -9.16
N GLN A 9 3.53 19.67 -8.00
CA GLN A 9 4.01 20.17 -6.72
C GLN A 9 5.44 19.70 -6.42
N ILE A 10 5.76 18.42 -6.67
CA ILE A 10 7.09 17.89 -6.41
C ILE A 10 8.14 18.52 -7.35
N LEU A 11 7.81 18.71 -8.64
CA LEU A 11 8.67 19.41 -9.59
C LEU A 11 8.91 20.86 -9.18
N ALA A 12 7.87 21.56 -8.71
CA ALA A 12 8.00 22.95 -8.27
C ALA A 12 8.84 23.07 -6.98
N ARG A 13 8.76 22.10 -6.09
CA ARG A 13 9.43 22.10 -4.79
C ARG A 13 10.88 21.61 -4.86
N GLU A 14 11.11 20.48 -5.54
CA GLU A 14 12.38 19.76 -5.54
C GLU A 14 13.17 19.91 -6.85
N GLY A 15 12.55 20.49 -7.90
CA GLY A 15 13.17 20.65 -9.21
C GLY A 15 13.38 19.35 -9.98
N ARG A 16 12.92 18.21 -9.45
CA ARG A 16 13.05 16.89 -10.08
C ARG A 16 11.85 15.99 -9.75
N LEU A 17 11.69 14.92 -10.52
CA LEU A 17 10.75 13.85 -10.22
C LEU A 17 11.24 13.00 -9.03
N PRO A 18 10.32 12.34 -8.31
CA PRO A 18 10.69 11.43 -7.24
C PRO A 18 11.37 10.16 -7.78
N ASP A 19 12.16 9.51 -6.94
CA ASP A 19 12.75 8.21 -7.25
C ASP A 19 11.68 7.10 -7.17
N ALA A 20 10.70 7.26 -6.27
CA ALA A 20 9.57 6.35 -6.18
C ALA A 20 8.29 7.05 -5.71
N VAL A 21 7.14 6.56 -6.20
CA VAL A 21 5.80 6.87 -5.72
C VAL A 21 5.21 5.61 -5.12
N ILE A 22 4.79 5.67 -3.85
CA ILE A 22 4.39 4.53 -3.04
C ILE A 22 2.95 4.72 -2.57
N ALA A 23 2.10 3.74 -2.75
CA ALA A 23 0.70 3.78 -2.32
C ALA A 23 0.21 2.41 -1.86
N CYS A 24 -0.67 2.38 -0.85
CA CYS A 24 -1.32 1.13 -0.43
C CYS A 24 -2.34 0.65 -1.45
N VAL A 25 -2.48 -0.68 -1.55
CA VAL A 25 -3.35 -1.33 -2.53
C VAL A 25 -4.23 -2.38 -1.84
N GLY A 26 -5.54 -2.08 -1.76
CA GLY A 26 -6.61 -3.04 -1.62
C GLY A 26 -7.27 -3.20 -2.99
N GLY A 27 -8.45 -2.62 -3.23
CA GLY A 27 -8.99 -2.48 -4.59
C GLY A 27 -8.13 -1.62 -5.51
N GLY A 28 -7.30 -0.73 -4.96
CA GLY A 28 -6.28 0.03 -5.68
C GLY A 28 -6.72 1.38 -6.23
N SER A 29 -7.92 1.87 -5.89
CA SER A 29 -8.43 3.14 -6.42
C SER A 29 -7.54 4.35 -6.06
N ASN A 30 -7.07 4.44 -4.82
CA ASN A 30 -6.15 5.50 -4.41
C ASN A 30 -4.81 5.42 -5.14
N ALA A 31 -4.26 4.22 -5.26
CA ALA A 31 -2.96 3.99 -5.87
C ALA A 31 -2.97 4.31 -7.37
N ILE A 32 -3.99 3.87 -8.13
CA ILE A 32 -4.07 4.20 -9.56
C ILE A 32 -4.27 5.71 -9.78
N GLY A 33 -5.03 6.38 -8.92
CA GLY A 33 -5.19 7.83 -8.96
C GLY A 33 -3.90 8.60 -8.72
N MET A 34 -2.99 8.05 -7.92
CA MET A 34 -1.65 8.59 -7.70
C MET A 34 -0.70 8.22 -8.84
N PHE A 35 -0.72 6.97 -9.31
CA PHE A 35 0.22 6.46 -10.31
C PHE A 35 -0.03 7.00 -11.71
N ALA A 36 -1.27 7.33 -12.06
CA ALA A 36 -1.70 7.64 -13.43
C ALA A 36 -0.79 8.64 -14.16
N ASP A 37 -0.40 9.70 -13.49
CA ASP A 37 0.42 10.77 -14.10
C ASP A 37 1.93 10.48 -14.07
N PHE A 38 2.33 9.35 -13.47
CA PHE A 38 3.70 8.87 -13.44
C PHE A 38 3.92 7.61 -14.29
N ILE A 39 2.87 7.06 -14.93
CA ILE A 39 3.00 5.82 -15.72
C ILE A 39 4.03 5.98 -16.84
N GLU A 40 4.03 7.10 -17.54
CA GLU A 40 4.96 7.39 -18.65
C GLU A 40 6.36 7.84 -18.17
N GLU A 41 6.54 8.06 -16.85
CA GLU A 41 7.81 8.50 -16.28
C GLU A 41 8.66 7.28 -15.89
N GLU A 42 9.36 6.68 -16.84
CA GLU A 42 10.12 5.43 -16.64
C GLU A 42 11.19 5.52 -15.53
N SER A 43 11.68 6.72 -15.23
CA SER A 43 12.65 6.97 -14.15
C SER A 43 12.03 6.89 -12.75
N VAL A 44 10.69 6.96 -12.64
CA VAL A 44 9.95 6.91 -11.37
C VAL A 44 9.46 5.50 -11.13
N ARG A 45 9.88 4.88 -10.04
CA ARG A 45 9.34 3.60 -9.59
C ARG A 45 7.92 3.80 -9.07
N LEU A 46 7.01 2.93 -9.46
CA LEU A 46 5.65 2.87 -8.91
C LEU A 46 5.53 1.63 -8.03
N ILE A 47 5.25 1.83 -6.75
CA ILE A 47 5.24 0.75 -5.76
C ILE A 47 3.88 0.68 -5.09
N GLY A 48 3.14 -0.38 -5.39
CA GLY A 48 1.90 -0.73 -4.69
C GLY A 48 2.20 -1.62 -3.48
N VAL A 49 1.58 -1.32 -2.35
CA VAL A 49 1.79 -2.07 -1.11
C VAL A 49 0.51 -2.77 -0.71
N GLU A 50 0.50 -4.11 -0.80
CA GLU A 50 -0.60 -4.96 -0.39
C GLU A 50 -0.45 -5.37 1.09
N PRO A 51 -1.56 -5.65 1.81
CA PRO A 51 -1.48 -6.10 3.20
C PRO A 51 -1.03 -7.57 3.28
N ALA A 52 0.07 -7.81 3.95
CA ALA A 52 0.48 -9.16 4.36
C ALA A 52 -0.27 -9.67 5.59
N GLY A 53 -1.11 -8.83 6.22
CA GLY A 53 -1.88 -9.21 7.38
C GLY A 53 -1.01 -9.78 8.51
N LYS A 54 -1.32 -11.00 8.94
CA LYS A 54 -0.53 -11.72 9.95
C LYS A 54 0.66 -12.49 9.40
N GLY A 55 0.95 -12.34 8.13
CA GLY A 55 2.04 -12.97 7.41
C GLY A 55 1.56 -13.64 6.13
N ILE A 56 2.38 -13.52 5.10
CA ILE A 56 2.03 -14.00 3.75
C ILE A 56 1.96 -15.53 3.66
N ASP A 57 2.60 -16.22 4.58
CA ASP A 57 2.58 -17.68 4.69
C ASP A 57 1.38 -18.19 5.52
N THR A 58 0.48 -17.30 5.91
CA THR A 58 -0.77 -17.61 6.62
C THR A 58 -1.97 -17.44 5.69
N ASP A 59 -3.15 -17.92 6.10
CA ASP A 59 -4.41 -17.67 5.39
C ASP A 59 -4.99 -16.27 5.70
N GLN A 60 -4.25 -15.43 6.46
CA GLN A 60 -4.71 -14.13 6.93
C GLN A 60 -3.89 -12.98 6.30
N HIS A 61 -4.08 -12.77 5.00
CA HIS A 61 -3.52 -11.66 4.24
C HIS A 61 -4.49 -11.17 3.15
N GLY A 62 -4.20 -10.04 2.51
CA GLY A 62 -4.98 -9.46 1.41
C GLY A 62 -4.09 -9.06 0.22
N ALA A 63 -3.25 -10.00 -0.27
CA ALA A 63 -2.24 -9.75 -1.28
C ALA A 63 -2.47 -10.53 -2.59
N PRO A 64 -3.55 -10.22 -3.34
CA PRO A 64 -3.91 -10.97 -4.54
C PRO A 64 -2.93 -10.81 -5.71
N LEU A 65 -2.23 -9.67 -5.85
CA LEU A 65 -1.26 -9.48 -6.95
C LEU A 65 -0.08 -10.42 -6.83
N LYS A 66 0.34 -10.71 -5.63
CA LYS A 66 1.52 -11.54 -5.36
C LYS A 66 1.17 -13.03 -5.16
N HIS A 67 0.01 -13.32 -4.58
CA HIS A 67 -0.36 -14.67 -4.13
C HIS A 67 -1.68 -15.18 -4.72
N GLY A 68 -2.49 -14.32 -5.35
CA GLY A 68 -3.73 -14.71 -6.00
C GLY A 68 -3.53 -15.38 -7.36
N LYS A 69 -4.60 -15.97 -7.86
CA LYS A 69 -4.69 -16.51 -9.21
C LYS A 69 -5.65 -15.67 -10.04
N THR A 70 -5.47 -15.64 -11.36
CA THR A 70 -6.40 -14.93 -12.24
C THR A 70 -7.80 -15.50 -12.12
N GLY A 71 -8.78 -14.66 -11.80
CA GLY A 71 -10.18 -15.00 -11.68
C GLY A 71 -11.10 -13.91 -12.23
N ILE A 72 -12.42 -14.10 -12.05
CA ILE A 72 -13.44 -13.10 -12.36
C ILE A 72 -14.15 -12.74 -11.06
N PHE A 73 -14.06 -11.48 -10.66
CA PHE A 73 -14.70 -10.97 -9.46
C PHE A 73 -15.36 -9.61 -9.74
N PHE A 74 -16.63 -9.45 -9.40
CA PHE A 74 -17.44 -8.29 -9.79
C PHE A 74 -17.35 -7.90 -11.28
N GLY A 75 -17.24 -8.88 -12.18
CA GLY A 75 -17.10 -8.66 -13.63
C GLY A 75 -15.71 -8.21 -14.09
N MET A 76 -14.75 -8.12 -13.19
CA MET A 76 -13.36 -7.79 -13.50
C MET A 76 -12.52 -9.06 -13.60
N LYS A 77 -11.69 -9.16 -14.63
CA LYS A 77 -10.64 -10.17 -14.74
C LYS A 77 -9.36 -9.63 -14.11
N ALA A 78 -9.00 -10.17 -12.95
CA ALA A 78 -7.82 -9.72 -12.18
C ALA A 78 -7.32 -10.86 -11.29
N PRO A 79 -6.14 -10.72 -10.65
CA PRO A 79 -5.73 -11.56 -9.55
C PRO A 79 -6.78 -11.58 -8.43
N LEU A 80 -7.05 -12.76 -7.91
CA LEU A 80 -8.08 -13.04 -6.92
C LEU A 80 -7.56 -14.08 -5.94
N MET A 81 -7.79 -13.88 -4.65
CA MET A 81 -7.60 -14.90 -3.65
C MET A 81 -8.71 -15.95 -3.81
N GLN A 82 -8.32 -17.15 -4.19
CA GLN A 82 -9.24 -18.25 -4.49
C GLN A 82 -8.61 -19.61 -4.23
N ASP A 83 -9.43 -20.52 -3.78
CA ASP A 83 -9.06 -21.91 -3.53
C ASP A 83 -8.79 -22.69 -4.83
N GLU A 84 -8.53 -24.00 -4.72
CA GLU A 84 -8.29 -24.88 -5.86
C GLU A 84 -9.54 -25.10 -6.73
N ASN A 85 -10.73 -24.85 -6.19
CA ASN A 85 -12.03 -24.98 -6.86
C ASN A 85 -12.48 -23.64 -7.48
N GLY A 86 -11.68 -22.57 -7.33
CA GLY A 86 -11.99 -21.22 -7.83
C GLY A 86 -12.99 -20.46 -6.97
N GLN A 87 -13.25 -20.92 -5.72
CA GLN A 87 -14.05 -20.15 -4.76
C GLN A 87 -13.21 -19.06 -4.15
N VAL A 88 -13.82 -17.87 -3.97
CA VAL A 88 -13.17 -16.73 -3.35
C VAL A 88 -12.84 -17.05 -1.89
N GLU A 89 -11.59 -16.88 -1.53
CA GLU A 89 -11.14 -16.96 -0.15
C GLU A 89 -11.31 -15.61 0.55
N GLU A 90 -11.53 -15.63 1.85
CA GLU A 90 -11.58 -14.41 2.66
C GLU A 90 -10.18 -13.78 2.69
N SER A 91 -10.14 -12.47 2.49
CA SER A 91 -8.94 -11.68 2.73
C SER A 91 -8.88 -11.23 4.18
N TYR A 92 -7.72 -10.76 4.59
CA TYR A 92 -7.54 -10.21 5.94
C TYR A 92 -6.54 -9.05 5.94
N SER A 93 -6.87 -8.01 6.69
CA SER A 93 -5.97 -6.92 7.06
C SER A 93 -6.49 -6.25 8.34
N VAL A 94 -5.59 -5.75 9.18
CA VAL A 94 -5.94 -4.84 10.29
C VAL A 94 -6.61 -3.56 9.79
N SER A 95 -6.37 -3.22 8.54
CA SER A 95 -6.97 -2.09 7.83
C SER A 95 -8.18 -2.55 7.04
N ALA A 96 -9.37 -2.09 7.42
CA ALA A 96 -10.63 -2.44 6.75
C ALA A 96 -10.65 -2.07 5.26
N GLY A 97 -9.97 -0.99 4.86
CA GLY A 97 -9.91 -0.54 3.47
C GLY A 97 -8.97 -1.37 2.58
N LEU A 98 -8.12 -2.21 3.17
CA LEU A 98 -7.24 -3.14 2.45
C LEU A 98 -7.73 -4.59 2.50
N ASP A 99 -8.75 -4.87 3.29
CA ASP A 99 -9.38 -6.20 3.38
C ASP A 99 -10.26 -6.43 2.14
N PHE A 100 -9.62 -6.83 1.05
CA PHE A 100 -10.26 -7.06 -0.25
C PHE A 100 -9.54 -8.18 -1.01
N PRO A 101 -10.25 -9.24 -1.45
CA PRO A 101 -9.63 -10.44 -2.00
C PRO A 101 -9.16 -10.33 -3.44
N SER A 102 -9.31 -9.17 -4.08
CA SER A 102 -8.95 -8.93 -5.49
C SER A 102 -8.34 -7.54 -5.65
N VAL A 103 -8.03 -7.16 -6.87
CA VAL A 103 -7.44 -5.86 -7.21
C VAL A 103 -8.02 -5.32 -8.51
N GLY A 104 -7.95 -4.01 -8.70
CA GLY A 104 -8.36 -3.37 -9.95
C GLY A 104 -7.57 -3.87 -11.16
N PRO A 105 -8.20 -4.05 -12.34
CA PRO A 105 -7.55 -4.59 -13.53
C PRO A 105 -6.39 -3.73 -14.05
N GLN A 106 -6.38 -2.43 -13.75
CA GLN A 106 -5.27 -1.56 -14.09
C GLN A 106 -3.99 -1.97 -13.34
N HIS A 107 -4.10 -2.29 -12.06
CA HIS A 107 -2.96 -2.79 -11.27
C HIS A 107 -2.47 -4.14 -11.77
N ALA A 108 -3.40 -5.05 -12.10
CA ALA A 108 -3.08 -6.34 -12.72
C ALA A 108 -2.30 -6.14 -14.03
N HIS A 109 -2.71 -5.17 -14.86
CA HIS A 109 -2.01 -4.83 -16.09
C HIS A 109 -0.62 -4.23 -15.82
N LEU A 110 -0.50 -3.22 -14.95
CA LEU A 110 0.77 -2.59 -14.62
C LEU A 110 1.79 -3.59 -14.05
N ASN A 111 1.32 -4.56 -13.25
CA ASN A 111 2.13 -5.66 -12.74
C ASN A 111 2.59 -6.58 -13.89
N ALA A 112 1.66 -6.98 -14.76
CA ALA A 112 1.95 -7.91 -15.85
C ALA A 112 2.97 -7.37 -16.87
N ILE A 113 2.96 -6.05 -17.12
CA ILE A 113 3.94 -5.41 -18.01
C ILE A 113 5.21 -4.93 -17.28
N GLY A 114 5.31 -5.15 -15.97
CA GLY A 114 6.46 -4.73 -15.17
C GLY A 114 6.61 -3.23 -14.97
N ARG A 115 5.52 -2.45 -15.18
CA ARG A 115 5.58 -0.99 -14.98
C ARG A 115 5.45 -0.59 -13.51
N ALA A 116 4.72 -1.33 -12.73
CA ALA A 116 4.62 -1.14 -11.28
C ALA A 116 5.07 -2.39 -10.54
N GLU A 117 5.74 -2.17 -9.43
CA GLU A 117 6.14 -3.20 -8.48
C GLU A 117 5.08 -3.33 -7.39
N TYR A 118 4.91 -4.54 -6.86
CA TYR A 118 4.00 -4.76 -5.74
C TYR A 118 4.71 -5.54 -4.64
N ASP A 119 4.62 -5.02 -3.43
CA ASP A 119 5.23 -5.61 -2.25
C ASP A 119 4.21 -5.69 -1.11
N ASN A 120 4.60 -6.31 -0.01
CA ASN A 120 3.73 -6.61 1.10
C ASN A 120 4.25 -5.99 2.41
N VAL A 121 3.32 -5.60 3.27
CA VAL A 121 3.58 -5.10 4.62
C VAL A 121 2.64 -5.81 5.59
N THR A 122 3.18 -6.28 6.71
CA THR A 122 2.41 -6.91 7.78
C THR A 122 1.64 -5.88 8.61
N ASP A 123 0.63 -6.36 9.33
CA ASP A 123 -0.12 -5.52 10.28
C ASP A 123 0.79 -4.87 11.32
N ASP A 124 1.80 -5.60 11.81
CA ASP A 124 2.74 -5.10 12.80
C ASP A 124 3.62 -3.96 12.24
N GLU A 125 4.15 -4.13 11.03
CA GLU A 125 4.92 -3.07 10.35
C GLU A 125 4.06 -1.82 10.10
N ALA A 126 2.78 -2.00 9.72
CA ALA A 126 1.86 -0.90 9.51
C ALA A 126 1.53 -0.16 10.82
N LEU A 127 1.33 -0.89 11.93
CA LEU A 127 1.12 -0.32 13.26
C LEU A 127 2.35 0.45 13.77
N ASP A 128 3.55 -0.05 13.52
CA ASP A 128 4.78 0.64 13.86
C ASP A 128 4.92 1.96 13.07
N ALA A 129 4.67 1.93 11.78
CA ALA A 129 4.70 3.12 10.93
C ALA A 129 3.62 4.15 11.31
N PHE A 130 2.42 3.68 11.68
CA PHE A 130 1.35 4.52 12.23
C PHE A 130 1.85 5.32 13.45
N GLN A 131 2.47 4.62 14.41
CA GLN A 131 2.99 5.25 15.63
C GLN A 131 4.18 6.16 15.33
N GLU A 132 5.08 5.75 14.43
CA GLU A 132 6.27 6.52 14.07
C GLU A 132 5.88 7.88 13.46
N LEU A 133 4.96 7.91 12.50
CA LEU A 133 4.49 9.16 11.90
C LEU A 133 3.77 10.06 12.93
N ALA A 134 2.94 9.46 13.78
CA ALA A 134 2.23 10.20 14.81
C ALA A 134 3.19 10.85 15.82
N ARG A 135 4.29 10.18 16.18
CA ARG A 135 5.29 10.69 17.13
C ARG A 135 6.25 11.70 16.51
N SER A 136 6.67 11.49 15.25
CA SER A 136 7.66 12.33 14.60
C SER A 136 7.06 13.60 13.99
N GLU A 137 5.87 13.47 13.37
CA GLU A 137 5.27 14.54 12.57
C GLU A 137 3.94 15.08 13.16
N GLY A 138 3.40 14.42 14.19
CA GLY A 138 2.09 14.77 14.76
C GLY A 138 0.93 14.44 13.81
N ILE A 139 1.16 13.60 12.81
CA ILE A 139 0.15 13.18 11.83
C ILE A 139 -0.32 11.77 12.17
N ILE A 140 -1.63 11.59 12.34
CA ILE A 140 -2.25 10.28 12.54
C ILE A 140 -2.71 9.76 11.17
N PRO A 141 -1.95 8.85 10.52
CA PRO A 141 -2.33 8.30 9.23
C PRO A 141 -3.46 7.28 9.37
N ALA A 142 -4.24 7.04 8.32
CA ALA A 142 -5.08 5.86 8.27
C ALA A 142 -4.23 4.58 8.25
N LEU A 143 -4.72 3.47 8.79
CA LEU A 143 -4.01 2.18 8.75
C LEU A 143 -3.71 1.73 7.31
N GLU A 144 -4.58 2.08 6.37
CA GLU A 144 -4.34 1.87 4.94
C GLU A 144 -3.03 2.50 4.48
N SER A 145 -2.88 3.80 4.69
CA SER A 145 -1.69 4.55 4.27
C SER A 145 -0.45 4.23 5.11
N SER A 146 -0.63 3.70 6.32
CA SER A 146 0.47 3.21 7.16
C SER A 146 1.22 2.05 6.51
N HIS A 147 0.55 1.20 5.71
CA HIS A 147 1.21 0.16 4.93
C HIS A 147 2.18 0.75 3.90
N ALA A 148 1.75 1.77 3.15
CA ALA A 148 2.62 2.45 2.20
C ALA A 148 3.80 3.15 2.90
N LEU A 149 3.56 3.77 4.04
CA LEU A 149 4.58 4.41 4.86
C LEU A 149 5.60 3.40 5.40
N ALA A 150 5.14 2.25 5.93
CA ALA A 150 6.01 1.20 6.43
C ALA A 150 6.99 0.71 5.36
N HIS A 151 6.50 0.52 4.13
CA HIS A 151 7.36 0.16 3.00
C HIS A 151 8.39 1.25 2.68
N ALA A 152 7.99 2.52 2.67
CA ALA A 152 8.91 3.63 2.44
C ALA A 152 10.00 3.73 3.51
N LEU A 153 9.64 3.56 4.78
CA LEU A 153 10.58 3.53 5.90
C LEU A 153 11.55 2.34 5.78
N ARG A 154 11.07 1.17 5.36
CA ARG A 154 11.91 -0.01 5.07
C ARG A 154 12.94 0.30 3.99
N MET A 155 12.51 0.87 2.85
CA MET A 155 13.39 1.29 1.76
C MET A 155 14.49 2.27 2.23
N ALA A 156 14.11 3.27 3.03
CA ALA A 156 15.05 4.26 3.56
C ALA A 156 16.08 3.65 4.51
N ARG A 157 15.64 2.71 5.38
CA ARG A 157 16.52 2.01 6.34
C ARG A 157 17.48 1.03 5.67
N GLU A 158 17.06 0.38 4.58
CA GLU A 158 17.90 -0.55 3.82
C GLU A 158 19.01 0.18 3.03
N ASN A 159 18.82 1.44 2.71
CA ASN A 159 19.76 2.24 1.92
C ASN A 159 20.04 3.61 2.56
N PRO A 160 20.59 3.65 3.79
CA PRO A 160 20.73 4.89 4.56
C PRO A 160 21.69 5.90 3.94
N GLU A 161 22.65 5.43 3.14
CA GLU A 161 23.65 6.28 2.48
C GLU A 161 23.17 6.83 1.11
N LYS A 162 22.01 6.35 0.63
CA LYS A 162 21.47 6.78 -0.65
C LYS A 162 20.45 7.89 -0.44
N GLU A 163 20.72 9.06 -0.98
CA GLU A 163 19.72 10.12 -1.07
C GLU A 163 18.57 9.67 -1.98
N GLN A 164 17.35 9.65 -1.46
CA GLN A 164 16.16 9.24 -2.18
C GLN A 164 15.02 10.24 -1.94
N LEU A 165 14.33 10.61 -3.00
CA LEU A 165 13.10 11.38 -2.93
C LEU A 165 11.91 10.42 -3.07
N LEU A 166 11.29 10.06 -1.97
CA LEU A 166 10.16 9.15 -1.91
C LEU A 166 8.86 9.93 -1.71
N VAL A 167 7.87 9.67 -2.54
CA VAL A 167 6.51 10.21 -2.39
C VAL A 167 5.60 9.10 -1.90
N VAL A 168 5.04 9.27 -0.71
CA VAL A 168 4.08 8.33 -0.11
C VAL A 168 2.68 8.92 -0.18
N ASN A 169 1.75 8.18 -0.79
CA ASN A 169 0.35 8.59 -0.82
C ASN A 169 -0.32 8.37 0.54
N LEU A 170 -0.41 9.44 1.34
CA LEU A 170 -1.16 9.45 2.59
C LEU A 170 -2.67 9.59 2.29
N SER A 171 -3.29 8.50 1.88
CA SER A 171 -4.63 8.43 1.29
C SER A 171 -5.78 8.62 2.28
N GLY A 172 -5.50 8.68 3.58
CA GLY A 172 -6.52 8.87 4.60
C GLY A 172 -5.97 9.23 5.96
N ARG A 173 -6.86 9.74 6.81
CA ARG A 173 -6.57 10.10 8.21
C ARG A 173 -6.99 8.96 9.14
N GLY A 174 -6.26 8.79 10.25
CA GLY A 174 -6.38 7.65 11.16
C GLY A 174 -7.28 7.87 12.38
N ASP A 175 -8.04 8.97 12.47
CA ASP A 175 -8.98 9.20 13.56
C ASP A 175 -10.04 8.09 13.69
N LYS A 176 -10.41 7.47 12.57
CA LYS A 176 -11.28 6.30 12.52
C LYS A 176 -10.66 5.03 13.14
N ASP A 177 -9.32 4.95 13.17
CA ASP A 177 -8.55 3.75 13.53
C ASP A 177 -8.06 3.76 14.98
N ILE A 178 -8.17 4.89 15.69
CA ILE A 178 -7.61 5.08 17.03
C ILE A 178 -8.05 4.00 18.01
N PHE A 179 -9.33 3.63 18.03
CA PHE A 179 -9.84 2.60 18.96
C PHE A 179 -9.31 1.21 18.61
N THR A 180 -9.20 0.89 17.33
CA THR A 180 -8.60 -0.38 16.86
C THR A 180 -7.12 -0.45 17.24
N VAL A 181 -6.37 0.61 16.96
CA VAL A 181 -4.95 0.68 17.29
C VAL A 181 -4.74 0.60 18.81
N HIS A 182 -5.54 1.34 19.59
CA HIS A 182 -5.46 1.30 21.06
C HIS A 182 -5.66 -0.12 21.58
N ALA A 183 -6.74 -0.79 21.16
CA ALA A 183 -7.04 -2.15 21.63
C ALA A 183 -5.90 -3.14 21.29
N ILE A 184 -5.31 -3.04 20.09
CA ILE A 184 -4.21 -3.92 19.70
C ILE A 184 -2.94 -3.62 20.54
N LEU A 185 -2.63 -2.34 20.79
CA LEU A 185 -1.47 -1.97 21.59
C LEU A 185 -1.61 -2.37 23.07
N GLU A 186 -2.83 -2.31 23.61
CA GLU A 186 -3.17 -2.83 24.93
C GLU A 186 -2.95 -4.34 25.02
N GLU A 187 -3.49 -5.10 24.04
CA GLU A 187 -3.31 -6.56 23.96
C GLU A 187 -1.83 -6.96 23.88
N LYS A 188 -1.04 -6.17 23.17
CA LYS A 188 0.42 -6.37 23.06
C LYS A 188 1.20 -5.90 24.29
N GLY A 189 0.56 -5.26 25.25
CA GLY A 189 1.21 -4.70 26.43
C GLY A 189 2.17 -3.55 26.14
N VAL A 190 1.91 -2.78 25.10
CA VAL A 190 2.70 -1.60 24.70
C VAL A 190 2.25 -0.36 25.45
N ILE A 191 0.96 -0.32 25.81
CA ILE A 191 0.31 0.77 26.58
C ILE A 191 -0.53 0.21 27.72
#